data_dbe0ae55e91dc27a14d341e0ae23cb75
#
_entry.id   dbe0ae55e91dc27a14d341e0ae23cb75
#
_cell.length_a   1.000
_cell.length_b   1.000
_cell.length_c   1.000
_cell.angle_alpha   90.00
_cell.angle_beta   90.00
_cell.angle_gamma   90.00
#
_symmetry.space_group_name_H-M   'P 1'
#
loop_
_entity.id
_entity.type
_entity.pdbx_description
1 polymer ?
#
loop_
_entity_poly.entity_id
_entity_poly.type
_entity_poly.pdbx_seq_one_letter_code
_entity_poly.pdbx_strand_id
1 'polypeptide(L)'
;MTNYAANLQSVRAAAQRLAGLAHRTPVMTCATLDRLAGRELFFKCENFQKVGAFKFRGACNAVFRLAAEVAARGVVTHSSGNHAQALALAAKMRGIP
;
A
#
# COMPACT_ATOMS: atom_id res chain seq x y z
N MET A 1 -10.64 23.85 -12.73
CA MET A 1 -9.59 22.99 -12.16
C MET A 1 -10.12 21.59 -11.97
N THR A 2 -9.42 20.61 -12.51
CA THR A 2 -9.73 19.20 -12.27
C THR A 2 -9.36 18.85 -10.83
N ASN A 3 -10.35 18.46 -10.04
CA ASN A 3 -10.14 18.06 -8.65
C ASN A 3 -9.82 16.55 -8.64
N TYR A 4 -8.54 16.20 -8.70
CA TYR A 4 -8.11 14.80 -8.62
C TYR A 4 -8.25 14.26 -7.20
N ALA A 5 -8.65 13.00 -7.07
CA ALA A 5 -8.77 12.30 -5.78
C ALA A 5 -7.43 12.19 -5.03
N ALA A 6 -6.32 12.25 -5.75
CA ALA A 6 -4.98 12.25 -5.19
C ALA A 6 -4.10 13.30 -5.89
N ASN A 7 -3.17 13.86 -5.15
CA ASN A 7 -2.16 14.81 -5.63
C ASN A 7 -0.80 14.51 -4.97
N LEU A 8 0.24 15.22 -5.38
CA LEU A 8 1.59 15.01 -4.85
C LEU A 8 1.66 15.18 -3.32
N GLN A 9 0.92 16.14 -2.77
CA GLN A 9 0.90 16.37 -1.32
C GLN A 9 0.28 15.18 -0.57
N SER A 10 -0.85 14.65 -1.07
CA SER A 10 -1.50 13.47 -0.46
C SER A 10 -0.64 12.22 -0.56
N VAL A 11 0.10 12.05 -1.66
CA VAL A 11 1.06 10.94 -1.83
C VAL A 11 2.22 11.06 -0.85
N ARG A 12 2.79 12.26 -0.68
CA ARG A 12 3.86 12.49 0.30
C ARG A 12 3.39 12.26 1.74
N ALA A 13 2.18 12.72 2.09
CA ALA A 13 1.58 12.46 3.40
C ALA A 13 1.37 10.95 3.65
N ALA A 14 0.93 10.21 2.63
CA ALA A 14 0.83 8.76 2.71
C ALA A 14 2.21 8.10 2.89
N ALA A 15 3.23 8.54 2.17
CA ALA A 15 4.59 8.02 2.31
C ALA A 15 5.13 8.21 3.73
N GLN A 16 4.91 9.37 4.33
CA GLN A 16 5.28 9.64 5.73
C GLN A 16 4.53 8.72 6.69
N ARG A 17 3.24 8.52 6.48
CA ARG A 17 2.39 7.65 7.33
C ARG A 17 2.82 6.18 7.24
N LEU A 18 3.26 5.73 6.08
CA LEU A 18 3.71 4.36 5.82
C LEU A 18 5.15 4.09 6.26
N ALA A 19 5.92 5.12 6.59
CA ALA A 19 7.32 4.96 7.01
C ALA A 19 7.41 4.08 8.26
N GLY A 20 8.21 3.03 8.19
CA GLY A 20 8.35 2.03 9.26
C GLY A 20 7.21 1.02 9.36
N LEU A 21 6.10 1.20 8.65
CA LEU A 21 4.96 0.29 8.64
C LEU A 21 4.98 -0.65 7.43
N ALA A 22 5.16 -0.11 6.23
CA ALA A 22 5.27 -0.89 5.00
C ALA A 22 6.74 -1.17 4.66
N HIS A 23 6.99 -2.28 3.95
CA HIS A 23 8.32 -2.53 3.40
C HIS A 23 8.63 -1.56 2.27
N ARG A 24 9.86 -1.08 2.25
CA ARG A 24 10.41 -0.41 1.07
C ARG A 24 10.89 -1.48 0.10
N THR A 25 10.02 -1.89 -0.81
CA THR A 25 10.32 -2.97 -1.76
C THR A 25 11.34 -2.53 -2.80
N PRO A 26 12.17 -3.47 -3.30
CA PRO A 26 13.17 -3.14 -4.30
C PRO A 26 12.53 -2.79 -5.65
N VAL A 27 13.28 -2.03 -6.45
CA VAL A 27 13.02 -1.86 -7.88
C VAL A 27 14.08 -2.66 -8.63
N MET A 28 13.64 -3.58 -9.47
CA MET A 28 14.52 -4.48 -10.23
C MET A 28 14.40 -4.23 -11.73
N THR A 29 15.46 -4.56 -12.45
CA THR A 29 15.53 -4.50 -13.91
C THR A 29 15.89 -5.88 -14.45
N CYS A 30 15.64 -6.11 -15.74
CA CYS A 30 15.96 -7.37 -16.41
C CYS A 30 16.33 -7.10 -17.87
N ALA A 31 17.60 -7.35 -18.21
CA ALA A 31 18.10 -7.10 -19.56
C ALA A 31 17.37 -7.89 -20.65
N THR A 32 16.93 -9.11 -20.35
CA THR A 32 16.15 -9.94 -21.30
C THR A 32 14.78 -9.30 -21.59
N LEU A 33 14.09 -8.85 -20.57
CA LEU A 33 12.78 -8.19 -20.71
C LEU A 33 12.92 -6.84 -21.42
N ASP A 34 13.99 -6.09 -21.12
CA ASP A 34 14.26 -4.82 -21.81
C ASP A 34 14.43 -5.01 -23.31
N ARG A 35 15.20 -6.04 -23.72
CA ARG A 35 15.36 -6.38 -25.15
C ARG A 35 14.04 -6.78 -25.81
N LEU A 36 13.23 -7.60 -25.15
CA LEU A 36 11.94 -8.03 -25.68
C LEU A 36 10.96 -6.86 -25.82
N ALA A 37 10.97 -5.94 -24.85
CA ALA A 37 10.08 -4.78 -24.84
C ALA A 37 10.56 -3.62 -25.71
N GLY A 38 11.85 -3.60 -26.09
CA GLY A 38 12.48 -2.45 -26.74
C GLY A 38 12.49 -1.20 -25.85
N ARG A 39 12.50 -1.37 -24.56
CA ARG A 39 12.42 -0.31 -23.53
C ARG A 39 13.17 -0.73 -22.28
N GLU A 40 13.64 0.23 -21.50
CA GLU A 40 14.06 -0.01 -20.13
C GLU A 40 12.84 -0.17 -19.22
N LEU A 41 12.74 -1.30 -18.53
CA LEU A 41 11.65 -1.64 -17.63
C LEU A 41 12.14 -1.65 -16.18
N PHE A 42 11.35 -1.04 -15.30
CA PHE A 42 11.61 -0.98 -13.87
C PHE A 42 10.46 -1.64 -13.12
N PHE A 43 10.75 -2.71 -12.40
CA PHE A 43 9.75 -3.51 -11.69
C PHE A 43 9.77 -3.16 -10.20
N LYS A 44 8.75 -2.49 -9.71
CA LYS A 44 8.54 -2.30 -8.27
C LYS A 44 8.01 -3.60 -7.68
N CYS A 45 8.86 -4.31 -6.92
CA CYS A 45 8.58 -5.69 -6.49
C CYS A 45 7.64 -5.75 -5.28
N GLU A 46 6.37 -5.42 -5.46
CA GLU A 46 5.37 -5.46 -4.40
C GLU A 46 4.92 -6.89 -4.03
N ASN A 47 5.40 -7.92 -4.73
CA ASN A 47 5.34 -9.30 -4.26
C ASN A 47 6.17 -9.53 -2.98
N PHE A 48 7.14 -8.64 -2.68
CA PHE A 48 7.90 -8.63 -1.43
C PHE A 48 7.30 -7.72 -0.35
N GLN A 49 6.17 -7.07 -0.63
CA GLN A 49 5.46 -6.28 0.35
C GLN A 49 4.80 -7.19 1.40
N LYS A 50 4.46 -6.65 2.58
CA LYS A 50 3.65 -7.35 3.59
C LYS A 50 2.37 -7.88 2.94
N VAL A 51 1.99 -9.10 3.30
CA VAL A 51 0.93 -9.92 2.70
C VAL A 51 1.16 -10.25 1.21
N GLY A 52 2.36 -10.04 0.69
CA GLY A 52 2.73 -10.42 -0.67
C GLY A 52 2.09 -9.60 -1.78
N ALA A 53 1.55 -8.42 -1.49
CA ALA A 53 0.82 -7.60 -2.46
C ALA A 53 0.86 -6.11 -2.15
N PHE A 54 0.74 -5.27 -3.19
CA PHE A 54 0.71 -3.81 -3.06
C PHE A 54 -0.47 -3.29 -2.22
N LYS A 55 -1.52 -4.07 -2.06
CA LYS A 55 -2.74 -3.70 -1.30
C LYS A 55 -2.45 -3.28 0.13
N PHE A 56 -1.38 -3.79 0.73
CA PHE A 56 -1.02 -3.42 2.10
C PHE A 56 -0.74 -1.92 2.26
N ARG A 57 -0.17 -1.26 1.26
CA ARG A 57 0.07 0.19 1.30
C ARG A 57 -1.22 0.97 1.45
N GLY A 58 -2.20 0.70 0.60
CA GLY A 58 -3.50 1.37 0.65
C GLY A 58 -4.28 1.09 1.93
N ALA A 59 -4.36 -0.17 2.34
CA ALA A 59 -5.04 -0.57 3.57
C ALA A 59 -4.38 0.06 4.81
N CYS A 60 -3.06 -0.01 4.91
CA CYS A 60 -2.31 0.59 6.00
C CYS A 60 -2.49 2.12 6.04
N ASN A 61 -2.37 2.78 4.89
CA ASN A 61 -2.59 4.22 4.80
C ASN A 61 -4.01 4.62 5.27
N ALA A 62 -5.03 3.89 4.82
CA ALA A 62 -6.41 4.15 5.21
C ALA A 62 -6.64 3.93 6.71
N VAL A 63 -6.18 2.80 7.24
CA VAL A 63 -6.36 2.46 8.66
C VAL A 63 -5.63 3.46 9.56
N PHE A 64 -4.38 3.78 9.28
CA PHE A 64 -3.58 4.69 10.11
C PHE A 64 -3.97 6.17 9.97
N ARG A 65 -4.78 6.51 8.96
CA ARG A 65 -5.35 7.85 8.78
C ARG A 65 -6.60 8.10 9.63
N LEU A 66 -7.30 7.05 10.08
CA LEU A 66 -8.53 7.20 10.85
C LEU A 66 -8.27 7.96 12.17
N ALA A 67 -9.19 8.84 12.55
CA ALA A 67 -9.19 9.42 13.88
C ALA A 67 -9.36 8.32 14.94
N ALA A 68 -8.87 8.53 16.15
CA ALA A 68 -8.86 7.51 17.20
C ALA A 68 -10.26 6.97 17.54
N GLU A 69 -11.25 7.86 17.60
CA GLU A 69 -12.64 7.51 17.92
C GLU A 69 -13.29 6.66 16.82
N VAL A 70 -12.91 6.89 15.56
CA VAL A 70 -13.39 6.10 14.41
C VAL A 70 -12.66 4.76 14.38
N ALA A 71 -11.35 4.77 14.57
CA ALA A 71 -10.53 3.56 14.58
C ALA A 71 -10.96 2.57 15.67
N ALA A 72 -11.34 3.07 16.86
CA ALA A 72 -11.80 2.24 17.97
C ALA A 72 -13.06 1.41 17.64
N ARG A 73 -13.85 1.84 16.65
CA ARG A 73 -15.01 1.06 16.16
C ARG A 73 -14.61 -0.12 15.28
N GLY A 74 -13.34 -0.18 14.89
CA GLY A 74 -12.82 -1.19 13.99
C GLY A 74 -13.04 -0.88 12.53
N VAL A 75 -12.60 -1.82 11.70
CA VAL A 75 -12.73 -1.74 10.23
C VAL A 75 -13.33 -3.03 9.69
N VAL A 76 -14.08 -2.92 8.61
CA VAL A 76 -14.71 -4.07 7.96
C VAL A 76 -14.54 -3.97 6.44
N THR A 77 -14.35 -5.10 5.81
CA THR A 77 -14.32 -5.19 4.35
C THR A 77 -14.91 -6.50 3.88
N HIS A 78 -15.29 -6.54 2.62
CA HIS A 78 -15.68 -7.75 1.90
C HIS A 78 -14.65 -8.00 0.81
N SER A 79 -13.84 -9.05 0.98
CA SER A 79 -12.82 -9.45 0.01
C SER A 79 -12.40 -10.89 0.25
N SER A 80 -12.21 -11.65 -0.81
CA SER A 80 -11.72 -13.03 -0.77
C SER A 80 -10.19 -13.15 -0.95
N GLY A 81 -9.46 -12.04 -1.03
CA GLY A 81 -8.05 -12.06 -1.41
C GLY A 81 -7.18 -11.03 -0.71
N ASN A 82 -6.30 -10.42 -1.46
CA ASN A 82 -5.22 -9.58 -0.95
C ASN A 82 -5.69 -8.36 -0.14
N HIS A 83 -6.84 -7.79 -0.48
CA HIS A 83 -7.36 -6.64 0.26
C HIS A 83 -7.82 -7.04 1.68
N ALA A 84 -8.47 -8.19 1.83
CA ALA A 84 -8.87 -8.68 3.16
C ALA A 84 -7.65 -8.93 4.06
N GLN A 85 -6.62 -9.59 3.53
CA GLN A 85 -5.37 -9.83 4.24
C GLN A 85 -4.67 -8.54 4.62
N ALA A 86 -4.62 -7.58 3.70
CA ALA A 86 -3.98 -6.29 3.93
C ALA A 86 -4.69 -5.49 5.02
N LEU A 87 -6.01 -5.43 4.99
CA LEU A 87 -6.80 -4.72 6.00
C LEU A 87 -6.67 -5.38 7.37
N ALA A 88 -6.77 -6.71 7.44
CA ALA A 88 -6.60 -7.46 8.69
C ALA A 88 -5.24 -7.21 9.33
N LEU A 89 -4.16 -7.22 8.54
CA LEU A 89 -2.82 -6.92 9.06
C LEU A 89 -2.71 -5.47 9.52
N ALA A 90 -3.22 -4.51 8.75
CA ALA A 90 -3.18 -3.10 9.12
C ALA A 90 -3.96 -2.81 10.42
N ALA A 91 -5.15 -3.41 10.58
CA ALA A 91 -5.95 -3.33 11.80
C ALA A 91 -5.20 -3.93 13.00
N LYS A 92 -4.63 -5.12 12.83
CA LYS A 92 -3.81 -5.77 13.85
C LYS A 92 -2.63 -4.90 14.28
N MET A 93 -1.91 -4.32 13.33
CA MET A 93 -0.75 -3.44 13.61
C MET A 93 -1.16 -2.18 14.34
N ARG A 94 -2.35 -1.66 14.09
CA ARG A 94 -2.89 -0.50 14.82
C ARG A 94 -3.55 -0.87 16.15
N GLY A 95 -3.79 -2.15 16.42
CA GLY A 95 -4.44 -2.63 17.64
C GLY A 95 -5.94 -2.35 17.68
N ILE A 96 -6.62 -2.41 16.53
CA ILE A 96 -8.07 -2.19 16.40
C ILE A 96 -8.78 -3.43 15.85
N PRO A 97 -10.09 -3.61 16.15
CA PRO A 97 -10.89 -4.69 15.58
C PRO A 97 -10.97 -4.64 14.06
#